data_0d134073e54f22801fd7f4b5533198ac
#
_entry.id   0d134073e54f22801fd7f4b5533198ac
#
_cell.length_a   1.000
_cell.length_b   1.000
_cell.length_c   1.000
_cell.angle_alpha   90.00
_cell.angle_beta   90.00
_cell.angle_gamma   90.00
#
_symmetry.space_group_name_H-M   'P 1'
#
loop_
_entity.id
_entity.type
_entity.pdbx_description
1 polymer ?
#
loop_
_entity_poly.entity_id
_entity_poly.type
_entity_poly.pdbx_seq_one_letter_code
_entity_poly.pdbx_strand_id
1 'polypeptide(L)'
;MRIMALDIGETRVGVAVCDPGERVASPVCVLPAAEVLSCAKPFRRLLEDWEPELLLCGLPYTLAGQEGPQAARIRAAADAVTKACGIPHEFADERLSSQEAKRSLREKGLGEREMRGTIDMIAARLFLQAWLDARR
;
A
#
# COMPACT_ATOMS: atom_id res chain seq x y z
N MET A 1 -2.65 -11.00 13.29
CA MET A 1 -1.37 -10.47 12.80
C MET A 1 -1.55 -9.06 12.28
N ARG A 2 -0.64 -8.15 12.58
CA ARG A 2 -0.72 -6.80 12.05
C ARG A 2 -0.06 -6.73 10.68
N ILE A 3 -0.79 -6.25 9.70
CA ILE A 3 -0.34 -6.16 8.32
C ILE A 3 -0.29 -4.69 7.92
N MET A 4 0.82 -4.28 7.33
CA MET A 4 0.96 -2.93 6.78
C MET A 4 0.93 -3.02 5.25
N ALA A 5 0.00 -2.32 4.64
CA ALA A 5 -0.12 -2.29 3.18
C ALA A 5 0.65 -1.11 2.61
N LEU A 6 1.34 -1.35 1.50
CA LEU A 6 2.12 -0.35 0.80
C LEU A 6 1.65 -0.27 -0.65
N ASP A 7 1.16 0.90 -1.05
CA ASP A 7 0.88 1.19 -2.45
C ASP A 7 2.09 1.94 -3.01
N ILE A 8 2.98 1.20 -3.67
CA ILE A 8 4.30 1.70 -4.06
C ILE A 8 4.24 2.39 -5.42
N GLY A 9 4.19 3.72 -5.39
CA GLY A 9 4.30 4.54 -6.59
C GLY A 9 5.75 4.85 -6.94
N GLU A 10 5.97 5.56 -8.05
CA GLU A 10 7.32 5.94 -8.46
C GLU A 10 7.95 6.97 -7.53
N THR A 11 7.14 7.89 -7.01
CA THR A 11 7.63 8.97 -6.14
C THR A 11 7.08 8.90 -4.73
N ARG A 12 5.94 8.23 -4.52
CA ARG A 12 5.25 8.19 -3.22
C ARG A 12 4.79 6.78 -2.92
N VAL A 13 4.70 6.49 -1.62
CA VAL A 13 4.14 5.22 -1.13
C VAL A 13 2.99 5.55 -0.18
N GLY A 14 1.82 5.03 -0.48
CA GLY A 14 0.68 5.11 0.42
C GLY A 14 0.73 3.98 1.44
N VAL A 15 0.42 4.28 2.69
CA VAL A 15 0.52 3.33 3.79
C VAL A 15 -0.84 3.16 4.46
N ALA A 16 -1.23 1.91 4.68
CA ALA A 16 -2.40 1.54 5.46
C ALA A 16 -2.05 0.39 6.39
N VAL A 17 -2.80 0.21 7.45
CA VAL A 17 -2.57 -0.88 8.41
C VAL A 17 -3.89 -1.54 8.76
N CYS A 18 -3.85 -2.78 9.22
CA CYS A 18 -5.01 -3.43 9.78
C CYS A 18 -4.90 -3.50 11.31
N ASP A 19 -6.03 -3.75 11.96
CA ASP A 19 -6.07 -4.01 13.39
C ASP A 19 -5.46 -5.40 13.69
N PRO A 20 -5.10 -5.68 14.96
CA PRO A 20 -4.54 -6.99 15.31
C PRO A 20 -5.46 -8.17 14.99
N GLY A 21 -6.77 -7.94 14.92
CA GLY A 21 -7.74 -8.96 14.59
C GLY A 21 -7.93 -9.20 13.09
N GLU A 22 -7.22 -8.48 12.24
CA GLU A 22 -7.30 -8.58 10.78
C GLU A 22 -8.70 -8.35 10.22
N ARG A 23 -9.43 -7.40 10.79
CA ARG A 23 -10.81 -7.11 10.37
C ARG A 23 -10.96 -5.82 9.56
N VAL A 24 -10.28 -4.77 9.99
CA VAL A 24 -10.46 -3.43 9.43
C VAL A 24 -9.13 -2.84 9.00
N ALA A 25 -9.08 -2.36 7.76
CA ALA A 25 -7.93 -1.62 7.24
C ALA A 25 -8.18 -0.12 7.40
N SER A 26 -7.15 0.61 7.81
CA SER A 26 -7.21 2.06 7.99
C SER A 26 -6.05 2.73 7.28
N PRO A 27 -6.28 3.86 6.58
CA PRO A 27 -5.19 4.59 5.95
C PRO A 27 -4.34 5.28 7.03
N VAL A 28 -3.04 5.38 6.80
CA VAL A 28 -2.12 6.00 7.77
C VAL A 28 -1.51 7.28 7.21
N CYS A 29 -0.75 7.18 6.12
CA CYS A 29 -0.05 8.33 5.58
C CYS A 29 0.49 8.03 4.17
N VAL A 30 1.13 9.05 3.59
CA VAL A 30 1.87 8.91 2.33
C VAL A 30 3.30 9.38 2.60
N LEU A 31 4.28 8.60 2.20
CA LEU A 31 5.69 8.92 2.37
C LEU A 31 6.40 8.94 1.01
N PRO A 32 7.51 9.69 0.90
CA PRO A 32 8.36 9.60 -0.30
C PRO A 32 8.86 8.19 -0.53
N ALA A 33 8.82 7.71 -1.77
CA ALA A 33 9.22 6.35 -2.10
C ALA A 33 10.66 6.06 -1.68
N ALA A 34 11.57 7.01 -1.90
CA ALA A 34 12.97 6.84 -1.51
C ALA A 34 13.15 6.55 -0.02
N GLU A 35 12.34 7.17 0.83
CA GLU A 35 12.40 6.95 2.28
C GLU A 35 11.91 5.56 2.68
N VAL A 36 10.90 5.04 1.98
CA VAL A 36 10.38 3.70 2.25
C VAL A 36 11.35 2.63 1.77
N LEU A 37 11.87 2.76 0.55
CA LEU A 37 12.78 1.77 -0.03
C LEU A 37 14.09 1.65 0.73
N SER A 38 14.58 2.75 1.30
CA SER A 38 15.81 2.76 2.08
C SER A 38 15.57 2.51 3.57
N CYS A 39 14.33 2.36 3.97
CA CYS A 39 13.93 2.27 5.38
C CYS A 39 14.48 3.44 6.20
N ALA A 40 14.29 4.65 5.67
CA ALA A 40 14.73 5.86 6.33
C ALA A 40 13.90 6.11 7.60
N LYS A 41 14.35 7.06 8.41
CA LYS A 41 13.80 7.34 9.73
C LYS A 41 12.28 7.47 9.79
N PRO A 42 11.60 8.21 8.87
CA PRO A 42 10.15 8.32 8.93
C PRO A 42 9.45 6.97 8.77
N PHE A 43 9.93 6.11 7.88
CA PHE A 43 9.34 4.79 7.68
C PHE A 43 9.67 3.86 8.85
N ARG A 44 10.91 3.90 9.36
CA ARG A 44 11.26 3.10 10.55
C ARG A 44 10.39 3.45 11.74
N ARG A 45 10.04 4.72 11.89
CA ARG A 45 9.15 5.15 12.97
C ARG A 45 7.77 4.54 12.85
N LEU A 46 7.24 4.46 11.63
CA LEU A 46 5.96 3.77 11.39
C LEU A 46 6.05 2.29 11.76
N LEU A 47 7.15 1.63 11.42
CA LEU A 47 7.35 0.23 11.75
C LEU A 47 7.43 0.02 13.26
N GLU A 48 8.07 0.92 13.98
CA GLU A 48 8.13 0.89 15.44
C GLU A 48 6.76 1.12 16.09
N ASP A 49 5.99 2.07 15.54
CA ASP A 49 4.69 2.43 16.09
C ASP A 49 3.63 1.34 15.84
N TRP A 50 3.63 0.73 14.66
CA TRP A 50 2.60 -0.22 14.26
C TRP A 50 3.01 -1.68 14.40
N GLU A 51 4.30 -1.97 14.46
CA GLU A 51 4.87 -3.31 14.62
C GLU A 51 4.27 -4.34 13.67
N PRO A 52 4.29 -4.08 12.33
CA PRO A 52 3.73 -5.03 11.39
C PRO A 52 4.58 -6.30 11.29
N GLU A 53 3.91 -7.42 11.10
CA GLU A 53 4.56 -8.71 10.90
C GLU A 53 4.66 -9.07 9.41
N LEU A 54 3.87 -8.39 8.57
CA LEU A 54 3.82 -8.62 7.14
C LEU A 54 3.61 -7.31 6.42
N LEU A 55 4.31 -7.11 5.30
CA LEU A 55 4.06 -6.01 4.38
C LEU A 55 3.27 -6.55 3.21
N LEU A 56 2.14 -5.92 2.90
CA LEU A 56 1.31 -6.29 1.76
C LEU A 56 1.47 -5.23 0.68
N CYS A 57 2.08 -5.58 -0.43
CA CYS A 57 2.34 -4.63 -1.53
C CYS A 57 1.32 -4.87 -2.65
N GLY A 58 0.70 -3.80 -3.13
CA GLY A 58 -0.22 -3.88 -4.25
C GLY A 58 0.55 -4.16 -5.54
N LEU A 59 0.12 -5.15 -6.30
CA LEU A 59 0.78 -5.54 -7.54
C LEU A 59 -0.15 -5.22 -8.71
N PRO A 60 0.30 -4.38 -9.67
CA PRO A 60 -0.54 -4.03 -10.81
C PRO A 60 -0.52 -5.14 -11.87
N TYR A 61 -1.73 -5.51 -12.31
CA TYR A 61 -1.90 -6.44 -13.43
C TYR A 61 -2.51 -5.69 -14.61
N THR A 62 -2.23 -6.16 -15.81
CA THR A 62 -2.92 -5.64 -16.99
C THR A 62 -4.37 -6.12 -16.98
N LEU A 63 -5.20 -5.56 -17.87
CA LEU A 63 -6.60 -6.00 -17.98
C LEU A 63 -6.71 -7.48 -18.35
N ALA A 64 -5.70 -8.03 -19.01
CA ALA A 64 -5.64 -9.45 -19.34
C ALA A 64 -5.20 -10.32 -18.14
N GLY A 65 -4.95 -9.73 -16.97
CA GLY A 65 -4.53 -10.46 -15.79
C GLY A 65 -3.04 -10.82 -15.77
N GLN A 66 -2.22 -10.16 -16.58
CA GLN A 66 -0.79 -10.42 -16.68
C GLN A 66 0.02 -9.33 -16.00
N GLU A 67 1.22 -9.69 -15.54
CA GLU A 67 2.16 -8.72 -15.00
C GLU A 67 2.88 -7.99 -16.12
N GLY A 68 2.88 -6.67 -16.05
CA GLY A 68 3.60 -5.81 -16.99
C GLY A 68 4.86 -5.22 -16.37
N PRO A 69 5.48 -4.21 -17.01
CA PRO A 69 6.69 -3.56 -16.50
C PRO A 69 6.53 -2.95 -15.10
N GLN A 70 5.35 -2.43 -14.78
CA GLN A 70 5.09 -1.87 -13.46
C GLN A 70 5.14 -2.94 -12.36
N ALA A 71 4.65 -4.15 -12.65
CA ALA A 71 4.72 -5.25 -11.69
C ALA A 71 6.16 -5.61 -11.37
N ALA A 72 7.04 -5.65 -12.38
CA ALA A 72 8.46 -5.91 -12.17
C ALA A 72 9.11 -4.84 -11.27
N ARG A 73 8.75 -3.58 -11.47
CA ARG A 73 9.23 -2.48 -10.63
C ARG A 73 8.77 -2.65 -9.18
N ILE A 74 7.51 -3.00 -8.96
CA ILE A 74 6.96 -3.19 -7.62
C ILE A 74 7.63 -4.39 -6.92
N ARG A 75 7.86 -5.48 -7.64
CA ARG A 75 8.55 -6.65 -7.07
C ARG A 75 9.95 -6.29 -6.60
N ALA A 76 10.69 -5.53 -7.40
CA ALA A 76 12.03 -5.07 -7.02
C ALA A 76 11.98 -4.15 -5.81
N ALA A 77 11.02 -3.23 -5.78
CA ALA A 77 10.85 -2.32 -4.65
C ALA A 77 10.49 -3.06 -3.36
N ALA A 78 9.59 -4.03 -3.42
CA ALA A 78 9.20 -4.84 -2.26
C ALA A 78 10.40 -5.62 -1.70
N ASP A 79 11.23 -6.20 -2.59
CA ASP A 79 12.45 -6.88 -2.16
C ASP A 79 13.41 -5.93 -1.45
N ALA A 80 13.56 -4.70 -1.97
CA ALA A 80 14.41 -3.69 -1.36
C ALA A 80 13.93 -3.31 0.04
N VAL A 81 12.63 -3.11 0.20
CA VAL A 81 12.04 -2.78 1.50
C VAL A 81 12.23 -3.91 2.50
N THR A 82 11.95 -5.14 2.10
CA THR A 82 12.14 -6.31 2.97
C THR A 82 13.61 -6.46 3.40
N LYS A 83 14.56 -6.28 2.49
CA LYS A 83 15.98 -6.34 2.83
C LYS A 83 16.37 -5.25 3.82
N ALA A 84 15.80 -4.05 3.67
CA ALA A 84 16.14 -2.92 4.53
C ALA A 84 15.54 -3.03 5.93
N CYS A 85 14.31 -3.54 6.05
CA CYS A 85 13.59 -3.54 7.34
C CYS A 85 13.47 -4.93 7.99
N GLY A 86 13.71 -6.00 7.25
CA GLY A 86 13.63 -7.36 7.81
C GLY A 86 12.23 -7.94 7.90
N ILE A 87 11.21 -7.24 7.39
CA ILE A 87 9.82 -7.71 7.45
C ILE A 87 9.47 -8.37 6.11
N PRO A 88 8.90 -9.59 6.12
CA PRO A 88 8.53 -10.26 4.87
C PRO A 88 7.39 -9.55 4.15
N HIS A 89 7.27 -9.76 2.85
CA HIS A 89 6.21 -9.16 2.06
C HIS A 89 5.43 -10.21 1.27
N GLU A 90 4.18 -9.86 0.95
CA GLU A 90 3.34 -10.58 0.01
C GLU A 90 2.69 -9.55 -0.92
N PHE A 91 2.06 -10.03 -1.98
CA PHE A 91 1.43 -9.15 -2.97
C PHE A 91 -0.09 -9.34 -2.99
N ALA A 92 -0.79 -8.24 -3.25
CA ALA A 92 -2.22 -8.23 -3.46
C ALA A 92 -2.52 -7.61 -4.82
N ASP A 93 -3.57 -8.08 -5.48
CA ASP A 93 -4.02 -7.49 -6.75
C ASP A 93 -4.62 -6.11 -6.46
N GLU A 94 -4.04 -5.06 -7.03
CA GLU A 94 -4.51 -3.70 -6.82
C GLU A 94 -5.43 -3.19 -7.92
N ARG A 95 -5.79 -4.03 -8.91
CA ARG A 95 -6.72 -3.62 -9.96
C ARG A 95 -8.02 -3.12 -9.35
N LEU A 96 -8.52 -2.01 -9.86
CA LEU A 96 -9.77 -1.37 -9.45
C LEU A 96 -9.72 -0.62 -8.10
N SER A 97 -8.76 -0.92 -7.21
CA SER A 97 -8.71 -0.22 -5.92
C SER A 97 -8.41 1.27 -6.08
N SER A 98 -7.53 1.64 -7.02
CA SER A 98 -7.26 3.05 -7.32
C SER A 98 -8.47 3.76 -7.89
N GLN A 99 -9.28 3.07 -8.71
CA GLN A 99 -10.51 3.64 -9.25
C GLN A 99 -11.55 3.84 -8.16
N GLU A 100 -11.67 2.90 -7.24
CA GLU A 100 -12.55 3.04 -6.09
C GLU A 100 -12.11 4.18 -5.19
N ALA A 101 -10.80 4.34 -4.98
CA ALA A 101 -10.27 5.45 -4.20
C ALA A 101 -10.64 6.79 -4.83
N LYS A 102 -10.48 6.93 -6.15
CA LYS A 102 -10.86 8.14 -6.86
C LYS A 102 -12.35 8.43 -6.73
N ARG A 103 -13.18 7.41 -6.89
CA ARG A 103 -14.63 7.56 -6.77
C ARG A 103 -15.02 8.01 -5.38
N SER A 104 -14.46 7.38 -4.36
CA SER A 104 -14.71 7.72 -2.96
C SER A 104 -14.33 9.18 -2.65
N LEU A 105 -13.19 9.64 -3.14
CA LEU A 105 -12.75 11.01 -2.92
C LEU A 105 -13.61 12.01 -3.68
N ARG A 106 -14.05 11.68 -4.90
CA ARG A 106 -14.96 12.53 -5.67
C ARG A 106 -16.30 12.69 -4.97
N GLU A 107 -16.82 11.62 -4.39
CA GLU A 107 -18.06 11.67 -3.62
C GLU A 107 -17.93 12.58 -2.41
N LYS A 108 -16.73 12.70 -1.87
CA LYS A 108 -16.43 13.63 -0.77
C LYS A 108 -16.17 15.07 -1.23
N GLY A 109 -16.23 15.32 -2.55
CA GLY A 109 -16.05 16.65 -3.12
C GLY A 109 -14.61 17.10 -3.24
N LEU A 110 -13.64 16.17 -3.18
CA LEU A 110 -12.23 16.52 -3.32
C LEU A 110 -11.84 16.64 -4.79
N GLY A 111 -11.07 17.68 -5.12
CA GLY A 111 -10.53 17.87 -6.46
C GLY A 111 -9.33 16.98 -6.70
N GLU A 112 -8.89 16.90 -7.98
CA GLU A 112 -7.75 16.04 -8.35
C GLU A 112 -6.46 16.40 -7.61
N ARG A 113 -6.27 17.68 -7.32
CA ARG A 113 -5.06 18.15 -6.63
C ARG A 113 -5.00 17.64 -5.20
N GLU A 114 -6.12 17.68 -4.50
CA GLU A 114 -6.21 17.13 -3.15
C GLU A 114 -6.12 15.61 -3.15
N MET A 115 -6.66 14.97 -4.18
CA MET A 115 -6.61 13.51 -4.33
C MET A 115 -5.20 12.97 -4.45
N ARG A 116 -4.27 13.71 -5.08
CA ARG A 116 -2.89 13.25 -5.28
C ARG A 116 -2.17 12.89 -4.00
N GLY A 117 -2.43 13.64 -2.92
CA GLY A 117 -1.77 13.39 -1.64
C GLY A 117 -2.45 12.31 -0.80
N THR A 118 -3.66 11.90 -1.18
CA THR A 118 -4.49 11.02 -0.35
C THR A 118 -4.80 9.69 -1.02
N ILE A 119 -4.88 9.67 -2.36
CA ILE A 119 -5.33 8.51 -3.10
C ILE A 119 -4.47 7.26 -2.85
N ASP A 120 -3.16 7.44 -2.66
CA ASP A 120 -2.25 6.31 -2.49
C ASP A 120 -2.53 5.56 -1.17
N MET A 121 -2.78 6.27 -0.07
CA MET A 121 -3.08 5.61 1.18
C MET A 121 -4.49 5.02 1.20
N ILE A 122 -5.42 5.61 0.45
CA ILE A 122 -6.78 5.05 0.32
C ILE A 122 -6.73 3.81 -0.56
N ALA A 123 -5.94 3.81 -1.64
CA ALA A 123 -5.74 2.62 -2.45
C ALA A 123 -5.13 1.48 -1.62
N ALA A 124 -4.14 1.79 -0.79
CA ALA A 124 -3.55 0.80 0.11
C ALA A 124 -4.59 0.20 1.07
N ARG A 125 -5.43 1.06 1.65
CA ARG A 125 -6.52 0.59 2.52
C ARG A 125 -7.49 -0.33 1.77
N LEU A 126 -7.84 0.03 0.54
CA LEU A 126 -8.84 -0.74 -0.22
C LEU A 126 -8.33 -2.12 -0.59
N PHE A 127 -7.10 -2.26 -1.10
CA PHE A 127 -6.62 -3.60 -1.43
C PHE A 127 -6.28 -4.41 -0.18
N LEU A 128 -5.88 -3.75 0.91
CA LEU A 128 -5.69 -4.46 2.18
C LEU A 128 -7.02 -5.00 2.69
N GLN A 129 -8.08 -4.18 2.68
CA GLN A 129 -9.39 -4.63 3.12
C GLN A 129 -9.91 -5.80 2.26
N ALA A 130 -9.76 -5.72 0.95
CA ALA A 130 -10.15 -6.79 0.05
C ALA A 130 -9.38 -8.08 0.34
N TRP A 131 -8.08 -7.96 0.60
CA TRP A 131 -7.23 -9.10 0.92
C TRP A 131 -7.62 -9.75 2.26
N LEU A 132 -7.93 -8.93 3.26
CA LEU A 132 -8.41 -9.43 4.56
C LEU A 132 -9.75 -10.15 4.40
N ASP A 133 -10.69 -9.56 3.67
CA ASP A 133 -12.02 -10.11 3.48
C ASP A 133 -11.97 -11.45 2.73
N ALA A 134 -11.07 -11.59 1.78
CA ALA A 134 -10.90 -12.83 1.00
C ALA A 134 -10.35 -13.99 1.84
N ARG A 135 -9.72 -13.71 2.97
CA ARG A 135 -9.11 -14.72 3.84
C ARG A 135 -10.03 -15.22 4.96
N ARG A 136 -11.16 -14.61 5.10
CA ARG A 136 -12.12 -15.00 6.16
C ARG A 136 -12.97 -16.18 5.77
#